data_0029da2ee0d79971557e350a691829b8
#
_entry.id   0029da2ee0d79971557e350a691829b8
#
_cell.length_a   1.000
_cell.length_b   1.000
_cell.length_c   1.000
_cell.angle_alpha   90.00
_cell.angle_beta   90.00
_cell.angle_gamma   90.00
#
_symmetry.space_group_name_H-M   'P 1'
#
loop_
_entity.id
_entity.type
_entity.pdbx_description
1 polymer ?
#
loop_
_entity_poly.entity_id
_entity_poly.type
_entity_poly.pdbx_seq_one_letter_code
_entity_poly.pdbx_strand_id
1 'polypeptide(L)'
;MHAFELRRATRADAPDLLRLIRALAEFEKLAPPDAAAEARLVADGFGERPRFESWLAFVPEVETPVGYAIFFETYSSFLARPSLYLEDVFVLPEFRGRGIGLALLRRCVELAHERGCGRMEWTCLDWNRNAQRVYETRVGAQHMKEWFLYRLTRPDMEAFLKGEQVR
;
A
#
# COMPACT_ATOMS: atom_id res chain seq x y z
N MET A 1 -23.76 3.68 11.81
CA MET A 1 -22.31 3.78 11.50
C MET A 1 -21.70 2.45 11.91
N HIS A 2 -21.05 1.71 10.98
CA HIS A 2 -20.31 0.51 11.38
C HIS A 2 -19.09 0.96 12.19
N ALA A 3 -18.96 0.44 13.40
CA ALA A 3 -17.82 0.75 14.24
C ALA A 3 -16.57 0.03 13.68
N PHE A 4 -15.47 0.74 13.52
CA PHE A 4 -14.15 0.19 13.23
C PHE A 4 -13.10 1.07 13.89
N GLU A 5 -11.95 0.51 14.16
CA GLU A 5 -10.79 1.20 14.71
C GLU A 5 -9.62 1.11 13.74
N LEU A 6 -8.87 2.19 13.59
CA LEU A 6 -7.60 2.21 12.88
C LEU A 6 -6.47 2.43 13.87
N ARG A 7 -5.46 1.57 13.84
CA ARG A 7 -4.24 1.78 14.62
C ARG A 7 -3.00 1.45 13.80
N ARG A 8 -1.88 2.05 14.17
CA ARG A 8 -0.58 1.73 13.59
C ARG A 8 -0.21 0.29 13.91
N ALA A 9 0.30 -0.43 12.92
CA ALA A 9 0.80 -1.77 13.12
C ALA A 9 2.09 -1.76 13.94
N THR A 10 2.23 -2.77 14.78
CA THR A 10 3.42 -3.06 15.56
C THR A 10 4.04 -4.39 15.11
N ARG A 11 5.24 -4.72 15.61
CA ARG A 11 5.88 -6.00 15.32
C ARG A 11 5.02 -7.21 15.72
N ALA A 12 4.20 -7.09 16.76
CA ALA A 12 3.29 -8.16 17.17
C ALA A 12 2.21 -8.44 16.13
N ASP A 13 1.87 -7.46 15.30
CA ASP A 13 0.87 -7.57 14.25
C ASP A 13 1.42 -8.16 12.92
N ALA A 14 2.71 -8.46 12.86
CA ALA A 14 3.34 -8.94 11.63
C ALA A 14 2.63 -10.17 11.03
N PRO A 15 2.23 -11.20 11.79
CA PRO A 15 1.50 -12.34 11.23
C PRO A 15 0.19 -11.95 10.54
N ASP A 16 -0.55 -11.02 11.14
CA ASP A 16 -1.81 -10.53 10.58
C ASP A 16 -1.62 -9.67 9.34
N LEU A 17 -0.61 -8.80 9.35
CA LEU A 17 -0.26 -8.02 8.18
C LEU A 17 0.12 -8.93 6.99
N LEU A 18 0.94 -9.96 7.22
CA LEU A 18 1.32 -10.94 6.20
C LEU A 18 0.10 -11.71 5.68
N ARG A 19 -0.84 -12.07 6.55
CA ARG A 19 -2.11 -12.70 6.15
C ARG A 19 -2.90 -11.80 5.20
N LEU A 20 -3.01 -10.52 5.50
CA LEU A 20 -3.72 -9.55 4.66
C LEU A 20 -3.00 -9.28 3.33
N ILE A 21 -1.67 -9.27 3.31
CA ILE A 21 -0.86 -9.15 2.08
C ILE A 21 -1.11 -10.37 1.16
N ARG A 22 -1.15 -11.58 1.72
CA ARG A 22 -1.50 -12.78 0.94
C ARG A 22 -2.91 -12.69 0.35
N ALA A 23 -3.87 -12.20 1.12
CA ALA A 23 -5.25 -11.99 0.64
C ALA A 23 -5.34 -10.93 -0.46
N LEU A 24 -4.51 -9.87 -0.42
CA LEU A 24 -4.40 -8.92 -1.53
C LEU A 24 -3.80 -9.59 -2.77
N ALA A 25 -2.71 -10.35 -2.63
CA ALA A 25 -2.09 -11.07 -3.75
C ALA A 25 -3.10 -12.01 -4.43
N GLU A 26 -3.90 -12.74 -3.67
CA GLU A 26 -4.98 -13.58 -4.20
C GLU A 26 -6.04 -12.75 -4.95
N PHE A 27 -6.47 -11.63 -4.38
CA PHE A 27 -7.42 -10.73 -5.03
C PHE A 27 -6.88 -10.17 -6.36
N GLU A 28 -5.60 -9.85 -6.43
CA GLU A 28 -4.93 -9.34 -7.63
C GLU A 28 -4.46 -10.45 -8.57
N LYS A 29 -4.65 -11.73 -8.22
CA LYS A 29 -4.21 -12.91 -8.98
C LYS A 29 -2.69 -12.93 -9.19
N LEU A 30 -1.96 -12.49 -8.20
CA LEU A 30 -0.50 -12.50 -8.14
C LEU A 30 -0.02 -13.61 -7.19
N ALA A 31 1.22 -14.05 -7.39
CA ALA A 31 1.88 -14.93 -6.43
C ALA A 31 2.09 -14.21 -5.10
N PRO A 32 1.69 -14.79 -3.96
CA PRO A 32 1.98 -14.20 -2.66
C PRO A 32 3.49 -14.24 -2.36
N PRO A 33 3.97 -13.38 -1.42
CA PRO A 33 5.35 -13.45 -0.98
C PRO A 33 5.68 -14.83 -0.42
N ASP A 34 6.85 -15.36 -0.79
CA ASP A 34 7.40 -16.58 -0.21
C ASP A 34 7.93 -16.34 1.22
N ALA A 35 8.31 -17.40 1.93
CA ALA A 35 8.78 -17.31 3.31
C ALA A 35 9.99 -16.36 3.47
N ALA A 36 10.90 -16.32 2.48
CA ALA A 36 12.04 -15.41 2.51
C ALA A 36 11.61 -13.95 2.31
N ALA A 37 10.65 -13.67 1.45
CA ALA A 37 10.06 -12.36 1.25
C ALA A 37 9.27 -11.91 2.49
N GLU A 38 8.54 -12.79 3.13
CA GLU A 38 7.82 -12.50 4.39
C GLU A 38 8.79 -12.13 5.52
N ALA A 39 9.90 -12.87 5.67
CA ALA A 39 10.92 -12.53 6.65
C ALA A 39 11.53 -11.14 6.39
N ARG A 40 11.76 -10.78 5.12
CA ARG A 40 12.22 -9.42 4.75
C ARG A 40 11.15 -8.37 5.04
N LEU A 41 9.87 -8.62 4.74
CA LEU A 41 8.77 -7.69 5.07
C LEU A 41 8.72 -7.38 6.57
N VAL A 42 8.88 -8.40 7.42
CA VAL A 42 8.91 -8.19 8.87
C VAL A 42 10.14 -7.37 9.29
N ALA A 43 11.31 -7.66 8.75
CA ALA A 43 12.53 -6.94 9.06
C ALA A 43 12.46 -5.47 8.59
N ASP A 44 11.95 -5.26 7.38
CA ASP A 44 11.85 -3.93 6.76
C ASP A 44 10.70 -3.08 7.34
N GLY A 45 9.62 -3.68 7.81
CA GLY A 45 8.50 -2.94 8.40
C GLY A 45 8.64 -2.68 9.90
N PHE A 46 9.35 -3.56 10.62
CA PHE A 46 9.38 -3.54 12.08
C PHE A 46 10.79 -3.64 12.68
N GLY A 47 11.83 -3.44 11.87
CA GLY A 47 13.22 -3.39 12.32
C GLY A 47 13.61 -2.03 12.89
N GLU A 48 14.90 -1.86 13.19
CA GLU A 48 15.44 -0.61 13.75
C GLU A 48 15.28 0.60 12.80
N ARG A 49 15.28 0.35 11.49
CA ARG A 49 15.11 1.38 10.44
C ARG A 49 14.01 0.94 9.48
N PRO A 50 12.74 1.15 9.86
CA PRO A 50 11.62 0.75 9.01
C PRO A 50 11.68 1.42 7.63
N ARG A 51 11.46 0.65 6.57
CA ARG A 51 11.39 1.14 5.18
C ARG A 51 9.98 1.55 4.79
N PHE A 52 8.99 1.08 5.52
CA PHE A 52 7.59 1.42 5.35
C PHE A 52 6.86 1.44 6.67
N GLU A 53 5.70 2.03 6.68
CA GLU A 53 4.78 2.06 7.82
C GLU A 53 3.47 1.40 7.39
N SER A 54 2.72 0.93 8.36
CA SER A 54 1.41 0.33 8.10
C SER A 54 0.38 0.69 9.15
N TRP A 55 -0.87 0.82 8.69
CA TRP A 55 -2.07 0.93 9.51
C TRP A 55 -2.92 -0.31 9.33
N LEU A 56 -3.55 -0.75 10.41
CA LEU A 56 -4.48 -1.87 10.44
C LEU A 56 -5.87 -1.38 10.84
N ALA A 57 -6.88 -2.00 10.24
CA ALA A 57 -8.28 -1.75 10.53
C ALA A 57 -8.89 -2.95 11.25
N PHE A 58 -9.53 -2.70 12.38
CA PHE A 58 -10.22 -3.69 13.22
C PHE A 58 -11.72 -3.38 13.27
N VAL A 59 -12.51 -4.42 13.36
CA VAL A 59 -13.96 -4.33 13.59
C VAL A 59 -14.35 -5.13 14.84
N PRO A 60 -15.41 -4.76 15.55
CA PRO A 60 -15.78 -5.44 16.81
C PRO A 60 -16.13 -6.93 16.66
N GLU A 61 -16.50 -7.34 15.44
CA GLU A 61 -17.00 -8.70 15.17
C GLU A 61 -15.90 -9.76 15.12
N VAL A 62 -14.63 -9.34 14.92
CA VAL A 62 -13.48 -10.25 14.80
C VAL A 62 -12.25 -9.67 15.51
N GLU A 63 -11.44 -10.54 16.10
CA GLU A 63 -10.25 -10.15 16.87
C GLU A 63 -9.08 -9.72 15.95
N THR A 64 -9.04 -10.25 14.72
CA THR A 64 -7.95 -9.98 13.77
C THR A 64 -8.28 -8.81 12.86
N PRO A 65 -7.29 -8.06 12.37
CA PRO A 65 -7.55 -6.94 11.46
C PRO A 65 -8.14 -7.40 10.13
N VAL A 66 -9.05 -6.60 9.59
CA VAL A 66 -9.81 -6.86 8.36
C VAL A 66 -9.33 -6.04 7.17
N GLY A 67 -8.40 -5.13 7.37
CA GLY A 67 -7.83 -4.30 6.32
C GLY A 67 -6.53 -3.64 6.76
N TYR A 68 -5.78 -3.14 5.79
CA TYR A 68 -4.50 -2.47 6.04
C TYR A 68 -4.19 -1.43 4.98
N ALA A 69 -3.24 -0.55 5.31
CA ALA A 69 -2.52 0.29 4.37
C ALA A 69 -1.01 0.18 4.65
N ILE A 70 -0.19 0.10 3.59
CA ILE A 70 1.27 0.22 3.64
C ILE A 70 1.66 1.47 2.86
N PHE A 71 2.56 2.26 3.42
CA PHE A 71 3.04 3.49 2.79
C PHE A 71 4.46 3.83 3.25
N PHE A 72 5.14 4.64 2.45
CA PHE A 72 6.48 5.17 2.74
C PHE A 72 6.68 6.53 2.08
N GLU A 73 7.74 7.22 2.44
CA GLU A 73 8.05 8.54 1.86
C GLU A 73 8.95 8.39 0.63
N THR A 74 8.59 9.11 -0.41
CA THR A 74 9.42 9.42 -1.58
C THR A 74 9.75 10.91 -1.60
N TYR A 75 10.46 11.39 -2.60
CA TYR A 75 10.82 12.80 -2.70
C TYR A 75 10.56 13.36 -4.09
N SER A 76 9.97 14.54 -4.15
CA SER A 76 9.78 15.28 -5.40
C SER A 76 10.80 16.40 -5.51
N SER A 77 11.73 16.30 -6.45
CA SER A 77 12.71 17.36 -6.72
C SER A 77 12.06 18.65 -7.23
N PHE A 78 10.96 18.56 -7.99
CA PHE A 78 10.25 19.74 -8.50
C PHE A 78 9.47 20.48 -7.42
N LEU A 79 8.88 19.76 -6.46
CA LEU A 79 8.20 20.38 -5.32
C LEU A 79 9.17 20.72 -4.18
N ALA A 80 10.41 20.18 -4.22
CA ALA A 80 11.39 20.23 -3.15
C ALA A 80 10.78 19.83 -1.79
N ARG A 81 9.96 18.75 -1.81
CA ARG A 81 9.23 18.24 -0.65
C ARG A 81 9.14 16.72 -0.68
N PRO A 82 8.98 16.07 0.49
CA PRO A 82 8.60 14.67 0.52
C PRO A 82 7.24 14.47 -0.14
N SER A 83 7.01 13.25 -0.61
CA SER A 83 5.72 12.76 -1.08
C SER A 83 5.41 11.48 -0.31
N LEU A 84 4.15 11.23 0.01
CA LEU A 84 3.75 9.95 0.57
C LEU A 84 3.35 9.01 -0.56
N TYR A 85 4.00 7.85 -0.64
CA TYR A 85 3.63 6.80 -1.57
C TYR A 85 2.85 5.71 -0.85
N LEU A 86 1.61 5.47 -1.28
CA LEU A 86 0.78 4.39 -0.79
C LEU A 86 1.06 3.15 -1.64
N GLU A 87 1.72 2.16 -1.04
CA GLU A 87 2.00 0.88 -1.71
C GLU A 87 0.73 0.05 -1.82
N ASP A 88 0.09 -0.19 -0.68
CA ASP A 88 -1.11 -1.01 -0.60
C ASP A 88 -2.21 -0.33 0.21
N VAL A 89 -3.46 -0.52 -0.21
CA VAL A 89 -4.65 -0.37 0.61
C VAL A 89 -5.63 -1.49 0.30
N PHE A 90 -5.97 -2.28 1.31
CA PHE A 90 -6.82 -3.46 1.12
C PHE A 90 -7.77 -3.65 2.29
N VAL A 91 -8.96 -4.16 1.97
CA VAL A 91 -9.97 -4.60 2.94
C VAL A 91 -10.50 -5.94 2.45
N LEU A 92 -10.58 -6.91 3.35
CA LEU A 92 -11.17 -8.21 3.06
C LEU A 92 -12.56 -8.05 2.44
N PRO A 93 -12.90 -8.83 1.40
CA PRO A 93 -14.13 -8.66 0.63
C PRO A 93 -15.40 -8.56 1.48
N GLU A 94 -15.52 -9.40 2.49
CA GLU A 94 -16.68 -9.50 3.39
C GLU A 94 -16.87 -8.27 4.30
N PHE A 95 -15.83 -7.43 4.44
CA PHE A 95 -15.87 -6.19 5.25
C PHE A 95 -15.91 -4.92 4.39
N ARG A 96 -15.99 -5.06 3.07
CA ARG A 96 -16.10 -3.92 2.15
C ARG A 96 -17.45 -3.22 2.26
N GLY A 97 -17.56 -2.02 1.72
CA GLY A 97 -18.79 -1.22 1.78
C GLY A 97 -19.06 -0.52 3.13
N ARG A 98 -18.24 -0.77 4.15
CA ARG A 98 -18.37 -0.17 5.49
C ARG A 98 -17.56 1.13 5.69
N GLY A 99 -16.89 1.63 4.66
CA GLY A 99 -16.08 2.85 4.73
C GLY A 99 -14.63 2.66 5.19
N ILE A 100 -14.21 1.43 5.53
CA ILE A 100 -12.90 1.12 6.10
C ILE A 100 -11.75 1.53 5.14
N GLY A 101 -11.85 1.15 3.86
CA GLY A 101 -10.82 1.50 2.87
C GLY A 101 -10.67 3.02 2.68
N LEU A 102 -11.78 3.76 2.68
CA LEU A 102 -11.75 5.22 2.61
C LEU A 102 -11.14 5.84 3.89
N ALA A 103 -11.39 5.24 5.06
CA ALA A 103 -10.80 5.71 6.30
C ALA A 103 -9.28 5.46 6.36
N LEU A 104 -8.79 4.32 5.86
CA LEU A 104 -7.36 4.04 5.70
C LEU A 104 -6.70 5.06 4.75
N LEU A 105 -7.30 5.33 3.60
CA LEU A 105 -6.84 6.36 2.66
C LEU A 105 -6.81 7.74 3.32
N ARG A 106 -7.88 8.11 4.02
CA ARG A 106 -7.96 9.39 4.74
C ARG A 106 -6.82 9.51 5.76
N ARG A 107 -6.53 8.46 6.51
CA ARG A 107 -5.43 8.48 7.48
C ARG A 107 -4.07 8.68 6.80
N CYS A 108 -3.84 8.10 5.62
CA CYS A 108 -2.63 8.34 4.84
C CYS A 108 -2.57 9.81 4.35
N VAL A 109 -3.69 10.40 3.91
CA VAL A 109 -3.76 11.81 3.50
C VAL A 109 -3.47 12.73 4.68
N GLU A 110 -4.03 12.45 5.87
CA GLU A 110 -3.76 13.20 7.10
C GLU A 110 -2.26 13.17 7.45
N LEU A 111 -1.63 11.98 7.41
CA LEU A 111 -0.19 11.84 7.64
C LEU A 111 0.65 12.60 6.61
N ALA A 112 0.29 12.51 5.33
CA ALA A 112 0.98 13.26 4.28
C ALA A 112 0.91 14.78 4.55
N HIS A 113 -0.25 15.28 4.95
CA HIS A 113 -0.44 16.69 5.31
C HIS A 113 0.36 17.05 6.58
N GLU A 114 0.27 16.26 7.64
CA GLU A 114 1.00 16.46 8.91
C GLU A 114 2.52 16.51 8.70
N ARG A 115 3.05 15.73 7.76
CA ARG A 115 4.48 15.66 7.42
C ARG A 115 4.93 16.71 6.40
N GLY A 116 4.04 17.56 5.94
CA GLY A 116 4.35 18.58 4.93
C GLY A 116 4.67 18.03 3.55
N CYS A 117 4.18 16.81 3.23
CA CYS A 117 4.32 16.24 1.90
C CYS A 117 3.67 17.15 0.85
N GLY A 118 4.32 17.28 -0.31
CA GLY A 118 3.80 18.07 -1.41
C GLY A 118 2.70 17.36 -2.19
N ARG A 119 2.61 16.03 -2.09
CA ARG A 119 1.61 15.17 -2.74
C ARG A 119 1.57 13.78 -2.12
N MET A 120 0.56 13.01 -2.50
CA MET A 120 0.45 11.58 -2.25
C MET A 120 0.22 10.87 -3.59
N GLU A 121 0.87 9.74 -3.80
CA GLU A 121 0.83 8.98 -5.05
C GLU A 121 0.63 7.49 -4.78
N TRP A 122 -0.01 6.82 -5.73
CA TRP A 122 -0.18 5.36 -5.74
C TRP A 122 -0.47 4.85 -7.15
N THR A 123 -0.40 3.55 -7.34
CA THR A 123 -0.83 2.88 -8.57
C THR A 123 -2.10 2.08 -8.32
N CYS A 124 -2.83 1.79 -9.39
CA CYS A 124 -4.03 0.98 -9.35
C CYS A 124 -4.11 0.14 -10.62
N LEU A 125 -4.46 -1.13 -10.47
CA LEU A 125 -4.67 -2.00 -11.61
C LEU A 125 -5.83 -1.49 -12.49
N ASP A 126 -5.67 -1.55 -13.80
CA ASP A 126 -6.60 -1.00 -14.80
C ASP A 126 -8.00 -1.62 -14.74
N TRP A 127 -8.11 -2.86 -14.32
CA TRP A 127 -9.37 -3.57 -14.15
C TRP A 127 -10.09 -3.26 -12.82
N ASN A 128 -9.40 -2.66 -11.82
CA ASN A 128 -9.99 -2.37 -10.51
C ASN A 128 -10.85 -1.08 -10.52
N ARG A 129 -11.94 -1.11 -11.29
CA ARG A 129 -12.83 0.03 -11.50
C ARG A 129 -13.47 0.57 -10.21
N ASN A 130 -13.68 -0.31 -9.22
CA ASN A 130 -14.23 0.11 -7.93
C ASN A 130 -13.27 1.01 -7.16
N ALA A 131 -11.99 0.65 -7.10
CA ALA A 131 -10.96 1.46 -6.47
C ALA A 131 -10.76 2.78 -7.24
N GLN A 132 -10.62 2.74 -8.57
CA GLN A 132 -10.50 3.92 -9.41
C GLN A 132 -11.61 4.93 -9.15
N ARG A 133 -12.87 4.47 -9.15
CA ARG A 133 -14.02 5.33 -8.84
C ARG A 133 -13.92 5.98 -7.45
N VAL A 134 -13.50 5.23 -6.42
CA VAL A 134 -13.31 5.79 -5.09
C VAL A 134 -12.23 6.87 -5.10
N TYR A 135 -11.11 6.61 -5.73
CA TYR A 135 -10.00 7.57 -5.83
C TYR A 135 -10.41 8.86 -6.52
N GLU A 136 -11.08 8.77 -7.66
CA GLU A 136 -11.47 9.94 -8.44
C GLU A 136 -12.65 10.71 -7.80
N THR A 137 -13.68 10.01 -7.31
CA THR A 137 -14.92 10.66 -6.87
C THR A 137 -15.01 10.95 -5.38
N ARG A 138 -14.33 10.18 -4.53
CA ARG A 138 -14.39 10.34 -3.08
C ARG A 138 -13.14 10.99 -2.49
N VAL A 139 -11.99 10.74 -3.10
CA VAL A 139 -10.70 11.31 -2.69
C VAL A 139 -10.36 12.56 -3.52
N GLY A 140 -10.83 12.64 -4.75
CA GLY A 140 -10.52 13.74 -5.69
C GLY A 140 -9.14 13.60 -6.33
N ALA A 141 -8.62 12.37 -6.38
CA ALA A 141 -7.33 12.12 -7.00
C ALA A 141 -7.40 12.24 -8.53
N GLN A 142 -6.34 12.73 -9.13
CA GLN A 142 -6.20 12.82 -10.58
C GLN A 142 -5.49 11.59 -11.13
N HIS A 143 -6.06 10.98 -12.17
CA HIS A 143 -5.38 9.93 -12.92
C HIS A 143 -4.34 10.57 -13.86
N MET A 144 -3.06 10.29 -13.63
CA MET A 144 -1.93 10.85 -14.39
C MET A 144 -1.74 10.09 -15.70
N LYS A 145 -2.60 10.35 -16.71
CA LYS A 145 -2.67 9.60 -17.96
C LYS A 145 -1.44 9.77 -18.86
N GLU A 146 -0.72 10.87 -18.70
CA GLU A 146 0.49 11.20 -19.46
C GLU A 146 1.76 10.55 -18.87
N TRP A 147 1.65 9.87 -17.75
CA TRP A 147 2.77 9.22 -17.07
C TRP A 147 2.67 7.71 -17.22
N PHE A 148 3.74 7.10 -17.70
CA PHE A 148 3.86 5.65 -17.79
C PHE A 148 4.68 5.12 -16.62
N LEU A 149 4.23 4.04 -16.01
CA LEU A 149 5.02 3.30 -15.03
C LEU A 149 5.96 2.35 -15.76
N TYR A 150 7.27 2.51 -15.51
CA TYR A 150 8.29 1.58 -15.99
C TYR A 150 8.76 0.70 -14.82
N ARG A 151 8.98 -0.58 -15.09
CA ARG A 151 9.48 -1.54 -14.11
C ARG A 151 10.62 -2.33 -14.70
N LEU A 152 11.70 -2.45 -13.94
CA LEU A 152 12.82 -3.32 -14.23
C LEU A 152 12.92 -4.33 -13.08
N THR A 153 12.73 -5.61 -13.36
CA THR A 153 12.83 -6.66 -12.33
C THR A 153 14.28 -6.92 -11.96
N ARG A 154 14.53 -7.63 -10.85
CA ARG A 154 15.91 -7.96 -10.47
C ARG A 154 16.65 -8.76 -11.55
N PRO A 155 16.10 -9.81 -12.16
CA PRO A 155 16.74 -10.47 -13.31
C PRO A 155 17.00 -9.52 -14.47
N ASP A 156 16.09 -8.60 -14.78
CA ASP A 156 16.27 -7.63 -15.87
C ASP A 156 17.41 -6.64 -15.54
N MET A 157 17.54 -6.20 -14.28
CA MET A 157 18.67 -5.38 -13.82
C MET A 157 20.00 -6.11 -14.02
N GLU A 158 20.06 -7.40 -13.65
CA GLU A 158 21.27 -8.22 -13.80
C GLU A 158 21.62 -8.42 -15.27
N ALA A 159 20.64 -8.65 -16.14
CA ALA A 159 20.84 -8.75 -17.60
C ALA A 159 21.34 -7.42 -18.18
N PHE A 160 20.72 -6.31 -17.83
CA PHE A 160 21.13 -4.98 -18.28
C PHE A 160 22.60 -4.67 -17.89
N LEU A 161 22.99 -4.97 -16.65
CA LEU A 161 24.36 -4.75 -16.17
C LEU A 161 25.42 -5.61 -16.89
N LYS A 162 25.00 -6.76 -17.44
CA LYS A 162 25.86 -7.63 -18.26
C LYS A 162 25.90 -7.23 -19.74
N GLY A 163 25.11 -6.24 -20.15
CA GLY A 163 24.97 -5.85 -21.56
C GLY A 163 24.14 -6.83 -22.39
N GLU A 164 23.31 -7.66 -21.74
CA GLU A 164 22.38 -8.58 -22.38
C GLU A 164 21.11 -7.83 -22.81
N GLN A 165 20.51 -8.19 -23.97
CA GLN A 165 19.23 -7.61 -24.36
C GLN A 165 18.12 -8.12 -23.44
N VAL A 166 17.50 -7.21 -22.71
CA VAL A 166 16.28 -7.49 -21.95
C VAL A 166 15.11 -7.53 -22.92
N ARG A 167 14.32 -8.60 -22.91
CA ARG A 167 13.16 -8.78 -23.80
C ARG A 167 11.90 -8.21 -23.16
#